data_cfc6d37e8e5436657a11732995a04840
#
_entry.id   cfc6d37e8e5436657a11732995a04840
#
_cell.length_a   1.000
_cell.length_b   1.000
_cell.length_c   1.000
_cell.angle_alpha   90.00
_cell.angle_beta   90.00
_cell.angle_gamma   90.00
#
_symmetry.space_group_name_H-M   'P 1'
#
loop_
_entity.id
_entity.type
_entity.pdbx_description
1 polymer ?
#
loop_
_entity_poly.entity_id
_entity_poly.type
_entity_poly.pdbx_seq_one_letter_code
_entity_poly.pdbx_strand_id
1 'polypeptide(L)'
;MALGVAQGCPREVRLLLAGPYYYDVDMVNSLPNVARQLAGLMGMVSEPNLRALRTLCSERDEVLGGIVTHYGLVGSPALGETARDVAKGLPIRLLHGGSHAAWLAAHGLMEEHPVLPLMARLEKELRGCRREVYLHMWGGATRRGWRRLRRTCAKRRRGRR
;
A
#
# COMPACT_ATOMS: atom_id res chain seq x y z
N MET A 1 9.36 28.62 -12.68
CA MET A 1 10.27 28.27 -11.56
C MET A 1 9.86 26.92 -11.01
N ALA A 2 10.79 26.00 -10.91
CA ALA A 2 10.52 24.59 -10.70
C ALA A 2 10.13 24.28 -9.24
N LEU A 3 8.87 23.99 -8.99
CA LEU A 3 8.32 23.45 -7.74
C LEU A 3 8.93 22.07 -7.35
N GLY A 4 9.68 21.44 -8.27
CA GLY A 4 10.28 20.11 -8.04
C GLY A 4 11.50 20.08 -7.11
N VAL A 5 12.13 21.21 -6.86
CA VAL A 5 13.39 21.25 -6.07
C VAL A 5 13.10 21.11 -4.56
N ALA A 6 11.96 21.61 -4.07
CA ALA A 6 11.65 21.58 -2.64
C ALA A 6 11.32 20.18 -2.10
N GLN A 7 10.81 19.27 -2.94
CA GLN A 7 10.46 17.91 -2.51
C GLN A 7 11.69 17.03 -2.23
N GLY A 8 12.84 17.32 -2.85
CA GLY A 8 14.08 16.60 -2.63
C GLY A 8 14.88 17.08 -1.40
N CYS A 9 14.46 18.17 -0.76
CA CYS A 9 15.15 18.70 0.42
C CYS A 9 14.71 17.96 1.70
N PRO A 10 15.62 17.77 2.69
CA PRO A 10 15.26 17.33 4.03
C PRO A 10 14.13 18.18 4.63
N ARG A 11 13.31 17.56 5.48
CA ARG A 11 12.14 18.22 6.07
C ARG A 11 12.50 19.52 6.80
N GLU A 12 13.59 19.50 7.54
CA GLU A 12 14.10 20.62 8.33
C GLU A 12 14.44 21.81 7.43
N VAL A 13 15.10 21.56 6.29
CA VAL A 13 15.41 22.58 5.29
C VAL A 13 14.15 23.15 4.65
N ARG A 14 13.17 22.30 4.35
CA ARG A 14 11.87 22.75 3.82
C ARG A 14 11.11 23.62 4.80
N LEU A 15 11.09 23.26 6.09
CA LEU A 15 10.46 24.03 7.14
C LEU A 15 11.13 25.39 7.35
N LEU A 16 12.45 25.44 7.28
CA LEU A 16 13.23 26.69 7.39
C LEU A 16 12.93 27.64 6.24
N LEU A 17 12.88 27.14 5.02
CA LEU A 17 12.71 27.95 3.81
C LEU A 17 11.25 28.31 3.53
N ALA A 18 10.32 27.43 3.82
CA ALA A 18 8.91 27.56 3.46
C ALA A 18 7.98 27.83 4.66
N GLY A 19 8.41 27.50 5.87
CA GLY A 19 7.59 27.62 7.09
C GLY A 19 6.94 28.97 7.31
N PRO A 20 7.58 30.11 7.00
CA PRO A 20 6.93 31.41 7.08
C PRO A 20 5.77 31.63 6.09
N TYR A 21 5.71 30.84 5.02
CA TYR A 21 4.77 31.03 3.90
C TYR A 21 3.77 29.89 3.73
N TYR A 22 4.04 28.70 4.29
CA TYR A 22 3.24 27.50 4.03
C TYR A 22 3.04 26.69 5.30
N TYR A 23 1.86 26.13 5.46
CA TYR A 23 1.57 25.09 6.44
C TYR A 23 1.83 23.72 5.82
N ASP A 24 2.60 22.86 6.52
CA ASP A 24 2.78 21.48 6.14
C ASP A 24 1.55 20.69 6.60
N VAL A 25 0.67 20.35 5.67
CA VAL A 25 -0.54 19.56 5.94
C VAL A 25 -0.29 18.14 5.52
N ASP A 26 -0.13 17.24 6.49
CA ASP A 26 -0.04 15.80 6.22
C ASP A 26 -1.41 15.13 6.40
N MET A 27 -1.83 14.36 5.42
CA MET A 27 -3.07 13.59 5.48
C MET A 27 -2.81 12.23 6.12
N VAL A 28 -3.31 12.03 7.33
CA VAL A 28 -3.27 10.73 8.00
C VAL A 28 -3.98 9.68 7.15
N ASN A 29 -3.32 8.54 6.91
CA ASN A 29 -3.87 7.46 6.10
C ASN A 29 -4.28 7.88 4.67
N SER A 30 -3.58 8.82 4.04
CA SER A 30 -3.92 9.32 2.70
C SER A 30 -4.15 8.18 1.70
N LEU A 31 -3.21 7.27 1.58
CA LEU A 31 -3.26 6.19 0.58
C LEU A 31 -4.43 5.21 0.80
N PRO A 32 -4.67 4.66 2.01
CA PRO A 32 -5.87 3.84 2.28
C PRO A 32 -7.18 4.60 2.05
N ASN A 33 -7.26 5.86 2.44
CA ASN A 33 -8.47 6.68 2.26
C ASN A 33 -8.76 6.96 0.77
N VAL A 34 -7.73 7.28 -0.02
CA VAL A 34 -7.88 7.45 -1.47
C VAL A 34 -8.33 6.13 -2.12
N ALA A 35 -7.72 5.00 -1.75
CA ALA A 35 -8.12 3.69 -2.26
C ALA A 35 -9.60 3.38 -1.94
N ARG A 36 -10.04 3.70 -0.71
CA ARG A 36 -11.44 3.53 -0.28
C ARG A 36 -12.40 4.42 -1.07
N GLN A 37 -12.03 5.69 -1.28
CA GLN A 37 -12.85 6.64 -2.04
C GLN A 37 -12.97 6.23 -3.51
N LEU A 38 -11.85 5.85 -4.14
CA LEU A 38 -11.86 5.35 -5.52
C LEU A 38 -12.75 4.12 -5.68
N ALA A 39 -12.64 3.15 -4.76
CA ALA A 39 -13.53 1.99 -4.76
C ALA A 39 -15.00 2.38 -4.61
N GLY A 40 -15.29 3.42 -3.81
CA GLY A 40 -16.62 4.01 -3.68
C GLY A 40 -17.16 4.58 -4.99
N LEU A 41 -16.36 5.41 -5.66
CA LEU A 41 -16.72 5.99 -6.95
C LEU A 41 -16.97 4.93 -8.04
N MET A 42 -16.34 3.78 -7.92
CA MET A 42 -16.51 2.64 -8.84
C MET A 42 -17.66 1.70 -8.47
N GLY A 43 -18.49 2.06 -7.49
CA GLY A 43 -19.62 1.24 -7.06
C GLY A 43 -19.23 -0.03 -6.27
N MET A 44 -17.98 -0.17 -5.84
CA MET A 44 -17.47 -1.32 -5.07
C MET A 44 -17.79 -1.26 -3.57
N VAL A 45 -18.68 -0.37 -3.15
CA VAL A 45 -18.91 0.02 -1.73
C VAL A 45 -19.79 -0.99 -0.97
N SER A 46 -20.14 -2.15 -1.53
CA SER A 46 -20.89 -3.12 -0.74
C SER A 46 -20.08 -3.60 0.47
N GLU A 47 -20.70 -3.58 1.64
CA GLU A 47 -20.12 -3.89 2.97
C GLU A 47 -19.13 -5.07 3.01
N PRO A 48 -19.35 -6.22 2.36
CA PRO A 48 -18.44 -7.34 2.48
C PRO A 48 -17.11 -7.14 1.70
N ASN A 49 -17.07 -6.20 0.74
CA ASN A 49 -15.98 -6.14 -0.23
C ASN A 49 -14.76 -5.32 0.21
N LEU A 50 -14.91 -4.41 1.20
CA LEU A 50 -13.86 -3.49 1.63
C LEU A 50 -13.73 -3.36 3.15
N ARG A 51 -14.07 -4.40 3.89
CA ARG A 51 -14.07 -4.37 5.36
C ARG A 51 -12.67 -4.15 5.92
N ALA A 52 -11.68 -4.88 5.42
CA ALA A 52 -10.30 -4.75 5.92
C ALA A 52 -9.70 -3.37 5.60
N LEU A 53 -10.00 -2.82 4.42
CA LEU A 53 -9.58 -1.48 4.05
C LEU A 53 -10.25 -0.40 4.93
N ARG A 54 -11.53 -0.58 5.29
CA ARG A 54 -12.22 0.31 6.23
C ARG A 54 -11.61 0.25 7.62
N THR A 55 -11.40 -0.95 8.16
CA THR A 55 -10.74 -1.16 9.46
C THR A 55 -9.37 -0.49 9.48
N LEU A 56 -8.57 -0.63 8.42
CA LEU A 56 -7.28 0.05 8.30
C LEU A 56 -7.42 1.59 8.32
N CYS A 57 -8.51 2.14 7.77
CA CYS A 57 -8.75 3.59 7.79
C CYS A 57 -9.21 4.11 9.16
N SER A 58 -10.09 3.36 9.85
CA SER A 58 -10.74 3.79 11.11
C SER A 58 -9.96 3.42 12.36
N GLU A 59 -9.28 2.26 12.35
CA GLU A 59 -8.66 1.62 13.51
C GLU A 59 -7.15 1.40 13.28
N ARG A 60 -6.52 2.37 12.62
CA ARG A 60 -5.12 2.25 12.18
C ARG A 60 -4.18 1.84 13.30
N ASP A 61 -4.32 2.45 14.46
CA ASP A 61 -3.39 2.26 15.56
C ASP A 61 -3.52 0.86 16.16
N GLU A 62 -4.73 0.33 16.26
CA GLU A 62 -5.00 -1.04 16.66
C GLU A 62 -4.47 -2.04 15.63
N VAL A 63 -4.69 -1.76 14.35
CA VAL A 63 -4.18 -2.60 13.26
C VAL A 63 -2.65 -2.66 13.29
N LEU A 64 -1.97 -1.53 13.45
CA LEU A 64 -0.51 -1.49 13.54
C LEU A 64 0.01 -2.18 14.81
N GLY A 65 -0.67 -1.98 15.94
CA GLY A 65 -0.36 -2.70 17.19
C GLY A 65 -0.50 -4.22 17.02
N GLY A 66 -1.56 -4.65 16.36
CA GLY A 66 -1.78 -6.07 16.03
C GLY A 66 -0.70 -6.66 15.13
N ILE A 67 -0.20 -5.90 14.14
CA ILE A 67 0.93 -6.31 13.30
C ILE A 67 2.21 -6.43 14.13
N VAL A 68 2.52 -5.44 14.97
CA VAL A 68 3.70 -5.47 15.86
C VAL A 68 3.68 -6.73 16.73
N THR A 69 2.56 -6.99 17.40
CA THR A 69 2.42 -8.14 18.30
C THR A 69 2.49 -9.46 17.56
N HIS A 70 1.79 -9.57 16.41
CA HIS A 70 1.69 -10.83 15.66
C HIS A 70 3.05 -11.28 15.08
N TYR A 71 3.85 -10.34 14.58
CA TYR A 71 5.17 -10.64 14.00
C TYR A 71 6.33 -10.43 14.97
N GLY A 72 6.07 -10.08 16.22
CA GLY A 72 7.11 -9.81 17.22
C GLY A 72 8.08 -8.72 16.79
N LEU A 73 7.57 -7.66 16.13
CA LEU A 73 8.43 -6.65 15.54
C LEU A 73 9.19 -5.87 16.60
N VAL A 74 10.48 -5.71 16.35
CA VAL A 74 11.36 -4.85 17.14
C VAL A 74 11.81 -3.72 16.23
N GLY A 75 11.85 -2.48 16.75
CA GLY A 75 12.39 -1.35 16.00
C GLY A 75 13.89 -1.50 15.77
N SER A 76 14.42 -0.82 14.77
CA SER A 76 15.85 -0.73 14.51
C SER A 76 16.41 0.60 15.04
N PRO A 77 17.02 0.64 16.24
CA PRO A 77 17.57 1.87 16.80
C PRO A 77 18.66 2.48 15.92
N ALA A 78 19.41 1.63 15.20
CA ALA A 78 20.47 2.06 14.29
C ALA A 78 19.93 2.86 13.08
N LEU A 79 18.68 2.62 12.69
CA LEU A 79 17.99 3.33 11.60
C LEU A 79 16.99 4.38 12.13
N GLY A 80 16.84 4.52 13.44
CA GLY A 80 15.82 5.38 14.05
C GLY A 80 14.37 4.92 13.80
N GLU A 81 14.19 3.65 13.39
CA GLU A 81 12.89 3.07 13.11
C GLU A 81 12.29 2.42 14.36
N THR A 82 11.03 2.75 14.65
CA THR A 82 10.25 2.07 15.68
C THR A 82 9.62 0.79 15.13
N ALA A 83 9.25 -0.16 16.00
CA ALA A 83 8.47 -1.34 15.61
C ALA A 83 7.19 -0.97 14.84
N ARG A 84 6.59 0.18 15.19
CA ARG A 84 5.43 0.73 14.52
C ARG A 84 5.73 1.21 13.10
N ASP A 85 6.92 1.75 12.84
CA ASP A 85 7.32 2.19 11.50
C ASP A 85 7.53 0.99 10.59
N VAL A 86 8.15 -0.07 11.10
CA VAL A 86 8.25 -1.35 10.41
C VAL A 86 6.85 -1.91 10.10
N ALA A 87 5.93 -1.90 11.08
CA ALA A 87 4.56 -2.37 10.89
C ALA A 87 3.80 -1.61 9.81
N LYS A 88 3.99 -0.28 9.69
CA LYS A 88 3.39 0.54 8.62
C LYS A 88 3.77 0.06 7.22
N GLY A 89 4.96 -0.52 7.07
CA GLY A 89 5.46 -1.02 5.80
C GLY A 89 4.58 -2.12 5.19
N LEU A 90 3.93 -2.96 5.99
CA LEU A 90 3.11 -4.07 5.50
C LEU A 90 1.86 -3.60 4.74
N PRO A 91 0.92 -2.85 5.34
CA PRO A 91 -0.25 -2.37 4.61
C PRO A 91 0.11 -1.45 3.43
N ILE A 92 1.15 -0.63 3.55
CA ILE A 92 1.63 0.21 2.44
C ILE A 92 2.12 -0.66 1.28
N ARG A 93 2.91 -1.69 1.55
CA ARG A 93 3.38 -2.62 0.52
C ARG A 93 2.22 -3.33 -0.19
N LEU A 94 1.20 -3.78 0.57
CA LEU A 94 0.00 -4.40 -0.01
C LEU A 94 -0.79 -3.42 -0.89
N LEU A 95 -0.93 -2.17 -0.47
CA LEU A 95 -1.57 -1.09 -1.25
C LEU A 95 -0.85 -0.86 -2.59
N HIS A 96 0.47 -0.91 -2.59
CA HIS A 96 1.28 -0.81 -3.82
C HIS A 96 1.36 -2.11 -4.64
N GLY A 97 0.69 -3.16 -4.22
CA GLY A 97 0.63 -4.43 -4.98
C GLY A 97 1.76 -5.39 -4.67
N GLY A 98 2.56 -5.12 -3.65
CA GLY A 98 3.52 -6.07 -3.11
C GLY A 98 2.83 -7.24 -2.40
N SER A 99 3.62 -8.23 -1.99
CA SER A 99 3.14 -9.41 -1.26
C SER A 99 3.62 -9.39 0.19
N HIS A 100 2.88 -10.11 1.04
CA HIS A 100 3.26 -10.38 2.42
C HIS A 100 4.64 -11.05 2.51
N ALA A 101 4.89 -12.10 1.72
CA ALA A 101 6.17 -12.81 1.72
C ALA A 101 7.36 -11.89 1.40
N ALA A 102 7.19 -10.97 0.44
CA ALA A 102 8.24 -10.00 0.11
C ALA A 102 8.49 -8.99 1.23
N TRP A 103 7.48 -8.70 2.07
CA TRP A 103 7.65 -7.86 3.25
C TRP A 103 8.40 -8.62 4.35
N LEU A 104 8.05 -9.88 4.62
CA LEU A 104 8.76 -10.74 5.58
C LEU A 104 10.24 -10.86 5.22
N ALA A 105 10.55 -11.17 3.97
CA ALA A 105 11.92 -11.27 3.48
C ALA A 105 12.73 -9.96 3.64
N ALA A 106 12.09 -8.81 3.39
CA ALA A 106 12.74 -7.51 3.54
C ALA A 106 13.11 -7.16 5.00
N HIS A 107 12.41 -7.76 5.97
CA HIS A 107 12.65 -7.54 7.40
C HIS A 107 13.34 -8.72 8.10
N GLY A 108 13.83 -9.73 7.35
CA GLY A 108 14.50 -10.89 7.90
C GLY A 108 13.61 -11.78 8.76
N LEU A 109 12.29 -11.68 8.61
CA LEU A 109 11.32 -12.50 9.31
C LEU A 109 11.19 -13.84 8.58
N MET A 110 11.06 -14.93 9.34
CA MET A 110 10.94 -16.27 8.75
C MET A 110 9.62 -16.38 7.96
N GLU A 111 9.67 -17.04 6.81
CA GLU A 111 8.49 -17.24 5.94
C GLU A 111 7.36 -18.05 6.59
N GLU A 112 7.66 -18.71 7.70
CA GLU A 112 6.72 -19.55 8.46
C GLU A 112 5.70 -18.75 9.28
N HIS A 113 5.83 -17.42 9.38
CA HIS A 113 4.83 -16.61 10.06
C HIS A 113 3.50 -16.64 9.29
N PRO A 114 2.42 -17.12 9.89
CA PRO A 114 1.11 -17.10 9.25
C PRO A 114 0.71 -15.66 8.96
N VAL A 115 0.04 -15.44 7.83
CA VAL A 115 -0.45 -14.11 7.48
C VAL A 115 -1.53 -13.70 8.47
N LEU A 116 -1.39 -12.52 9.08
CA LEU A 116 -2.44 -11.95 9.93
C LEU A 116 -3.78 -11.91 9.13
N PRO A 117 -4.88 -12.49 9.65
CA PRO A 117 -6.14 -12.63 8.90
C PRO A 117 -6.65 -11.33 8.28
N LEU A 118 -6.48 -10.21 8.99
CA LEU A 118 -6.83 -8.88 8.48
C LEU A 118 -5.99 -8.50 7.25
N MET A 119 -4.68 -8.79 7.26
CA MET A 119 -3.78 -8.49 6.15
C MET A 119 -4.04 -9.39 4.94
N ALA A 120 -4.33 -10.68 5.17
CA ALA A 120 -4.76 -11.59 4.10
C ALA A 120 -6.04 -11.09 3.42
N ARG A 121 -7.01 -10.64 4.22
CA ARG A 121 -8.26 -10.06 3.72
C ARG A 121 -8.00 -8.76 2.95
N LEU A 122 -7.18 -7.87 3.50
CA LEU A 122 -6.80 -6.61 2.86
C LEU A 122 -6.14 -6.87 1.49
N GLU A 123 -5.21 -7.81 1.40
CA GLU A 123 -4.56 -8.18 0.13
C GLU A 123 -5.59 -8.67 -0.90
N LYS A 124 -6.55 -9.50 -0.48
CA LYS A 124 -7.62 -9.99 -1.37
C LYS A 124 -8.53 -8.85 -1.84
N GLU A 125 -8.94 -7.96 -0.95
CA GLU A 125 -9.74 -6.78 -1.26
C GLU A 125 -9.04 -5.86 -2.26
N LEU A 126 -7.76 -5.52 -2.00
CA LEU A 126 -6.95 -4.67 -2.88
C LEU A 126 -6.70 -5.30 -4.26
N ARG A 127 -6.55 -6.64 -4.31
CA ARG A 127 -6.44 -7.36 -5.58
C ARG A 127 -7.72 -7.24 -6.39
N GLY A 128 -8.89 -7.33 -5.75
CA GLY A 128 -10.20 -7.07 -6.33
C GLY A 128 -10.32 -5.65 -6.87
N CYS A 129 -10.01 -4.65 -6.03
CA CYS A 129 -10.04 -3.24 -6.41
C CYS A 129 -9.17 -2.96 -7.63
N ARG A 130 -7.92 -3.41 -7.64
CA ARG A 130 -7.01 -3.21 -8.78
C ARG A 130 -7.56 -3.81 -10.07
N ARG A 131 -8.19 -4.99 -9.97
CA ARG A 131 -8.82 -5.63 -11.13
C ARG A 131 -9.96 -4.77 -11.68
N GLU A 132 -10.84 -4.27 -10.80
CA GLU A 132 -12.00 -3.47 -11.21
C GLU A 132 -11.58 -2.08 -11.73
N VAL A 133 -10.64 -1.41 -11.06
CA VAL A 133 -10.03 -0.15 -11.56
C VAL A 133 -9.50 -0.35 -12.97
N TYR A 134 -8.74 -1.41 -13.17
CA TYR A 134 -8.20 -1.71 -14.48
C TYR A 134 -9.30 -1.97 -15.52
N LEU A 135 -10.32 -2.76 -15.17
CA LEU A 135 -11.46 -3.03 -16.07
C LEU A 135 -12.25 -1.76 -16.37
N HIS A 136 -12.40 -0.87 -15.40
CA HIS A 136 -13.09 0.40 -15.59
C HIS A 136 -12.30 1.36 -16.50
N MET A 137 -11.01 1.49 -16.27
CA MET A 137 -10.15 2.40 -17.06
C MET A 137 -9.89 1.88 -18.48
N TRP A 138 -9.82 0.56 -18.68
CA TRP A 138 -9.41 -0.07 -19.94
C TRP A 138 -10.45 -0.99 -20.54
N GLY A 139 -11.54 -1.30 -19.83
CA GLY A 139 -12.58 -2.27 -20.24
C GLY A 139 -13.47 -1.80 -21.40
N GLY A 140 -13.47 -0.49 -21.70
CA GLY A 140 -14.11 0.03 -22.91
C GLY A 140 -13.35 -0.31 -24.18
N ALA A 141 -12.07 -0.65 -24.09
CA ALA A 141 -11.19 -0.91 -25.22
C ALA A 141 -10.70 -2.37 -25.34
N THR A 142 -11.52 -3.35 -24.99
CA THR A 142 -11.22 -4.70 -25.44
C THR A 142 -10.90 -5.79 -24.40
N ARG A 143 -11.82 -6.71 -24.22
CA ARG A 143 -11.50 -8.12 -23.88
C ARG A 143 -10.39 -8.71 -24.79
N ARG A 144 -10.14 -8.15 -25.96
CA ARG A 144 -9.05 -8.55 -26.91
C ARG A 144 -7.67 -8.05 -26.51
N GLY A 145 -7.53 -6.85 -25.96
CA GLY A 145 -6.24 -6.32 -25.50
C GLY A 145 -5.65 -7.09 -24.30
N TRP A 146 -6.52 -7.59 -23.40
CA TRP A 146 -6.11 -8.42 -22.25
C TRP A 146 -5.49 -9.75 -22.65
N ARG A 147 -6.03 -10.42 -23.67
CA ARG A 147 -5.45 -11.67 -24.17
C ARG A 147 -4.07 -11.45 -24.77
N ARG A 148 -3.84 -10.27 -25.38
CA ARG A 148 -2.53 -9.89 -25.93
C ARG A 148 -1.50 -9.63 -24.83
N LEU A 149 -1.85 -8.82 -23.80
CA LEU A 149 -0.99 -8.50 -22.67
C LEU A 149 -0.62 -9.72 -21.82
N ARG A 150 -1.57 -10.62 -21.54
CA ARG A 150 -1.28 -11.89 -20.86
C ARG A 150 -0.29 -12.76 -21.63
N ARG A 151 -0.38 -12.80 -22.96
CA ARG A 151 0.55 -13.55 -23.81
C ARG A 151 1.96 -12.95 -23.82
N THR A 152 2.09 -11.63 -23.80
CA THR A 152 3.39 -10.93 -23.73
C THR A 152 4.05 -11.07 -22.36
N CYS A 153 3.30 -10.98 -21.27
CA CYS A 153 3.83 -11.21 -19.92
C CYS A 153 4.24 -12.66 -19.70
N ALA A 154 3.48 -13.63 -20.23
CA ALA A 154 3.81 -15.04 -20.16
C ALA A 154 5.07 -15.39 -20.99
N LYS A 155 5.25 -14.77 -22.17
CA LYS A 155 6.48 -14.94 -22.98
C LYS A 155 7.72 -14.36 -22.29
N ARG A 156 7.61 -13.20 -21.63
CA ARG A 156 8.74 -12.60 -20.88
C ARG A 156 9.17 -13.45 -19.67
N ARG A 157 8.25 -14.17 -19.02
CA ARG A 157 8.60 -15.10 -17.94
C ARG A 157 9.31 -16.36 -18.41
N ARG A 158 8.99 -16.87 -19.62
CA ARG A 158 9.65 -18.08 -20.18
C ARG A 158 11.03 -17.81 -20.78
N GLY A 159 11.33 -16.60 -21.17
CA GLY A 159 12.65 -16.22 -21.73
C GLY A 159 13.71 -15.79 -20.71
N ARG A 160 13.41 -15.92 -19.40
CA ARG A 160 14.35 -15.62 -18.30
C ARG A 160 14.72 -16.86 -17.45
N ARG A 161 14.52 -18.05 -17.99
CA ARG A 161 15.03 -19.32 -17.43
C ARG A 161 16.12 -19.87 -18.33
#